data_e02bf2dfde69aeb79e43af24ead2740f
#
_entry.id   e02bf2dfde69aeb79e43af24ead2740f
#
_cell.length_a   1.000
_cell.length_b   1.000
_cell.length_c   1.000
_cell.angle_alpha   90.00
_cell.angle_beta   90.00
_cell.angle_gamma   90.00
#
_symmetry.space_group_name_H-M   'P 1'
#
loop_
_entity.id
_entity.type
_entity.pdbx_description
1 polymer ?
#
loop_
_entity_poly.entity_id
_entity_poly.type
_entity_poly.pdbx_seq_one_letter_code
_entity_poly.pdbx_strand_id
1 'polypeptide(L)'
;MQFYKGRESVGILIGALTLLSAFFPDLLFLLLLSFLSFGIGRELSNALDAKKVSYFVPLVLLLSSYRLELGIFAVLAFGFLIAYLRWSLDSLLKSVLILTYAGLLPSFLLLVKSHNHWEFLKLVFFAYTVDTASYYAGKLFGKRPLAPRLSPKKTWEGLVGGALAGLLFFLIINKPVLFTIPFVLVALLGDLFKSFIKRQVGIKDFSQLLGEHGGLTDRFDSVLFICIFWTIVLI
;
A
#
# COMPACT_ATOMS: atom_id res chain seq x y z
N MET A 1 29.11 -9.53 9.98
CA MET A 1 28.76 -8.16 10.41
C MET A 1 28.52 -7.16 9.27
N GLN A 2 28.94 -7.44 8.03
CA GLN A 2 28.70 -6.57 6.84
C GLN A 2 27.27 -6.63 6.28
N PHE A 3 26.52 -7.70 6.48
CA PHE A 3 25.15 -7.86 5.97
C PHE A 3 24.10 -6.97 6.65
N TYR A 4 24.33 -6.53 7.88
CA TYR A 4 23.37 -5.68 8.62
C TYR A 4 23.35 -4.22 8.15
N LYS A 5 24.48 -3.67 7.68
CA LYS A 5 24.57 -2.26 7.22
C LYS A 5 23.73 -1.96 5.97
N GLY A 6 23.54 -2.92 5.07
CA GLY A 6 22.75 -2.72 3.84
C GLY A 6 21.24 -2.67 4.08
N ARG A 7 20.75 -3.37 5.10
CA ARG A 7 19.31 -3.44 5.41
C ARG A 7 18.78 -2.13 5.98
N GLU A 8 19.45 -1.58 7.00
CA GLU A 8 19.03 -0.33 7.62
C GLU A 8 19.11 0.86 6.66
N SER A 9 20.15 0.92 5.82
CA SER A 9 20.35 2.02 4.86
C SER A 9 19.25 2.08 3.78
N VAL A 10 18.79 0.95 3.26
CA VAL A 10 17.69 0.91 2.26
C VAL A 10 16.36 1.35 2.90
N GLY A 11 16.06 0.91 4.12
CA GLY A 11 14.87 1.32 4.85
C GLY A 11 14.86 2.84 5.13
N ILE A 12 15.99 3.38 5.59
CA ILE A 12 16.15 4.82 5.83
C ILE A 12 16.00 5.61 4.52
N LEU A 13 16.60 5.12 3.42
CA LEU A 13 16.50 5.79 2.11
C LEU A 13 15.06 5.85 1.61
N ILE A 14 14.31 4.74 1.68
CA ILE A 14 12.89 4.71 1.29
C ILE A 14 12.08 5.65 2.17
N GLY A 15 12.27 5.62 3.49
CA GLY A 15 11.59 6.51 4.41
C GLY A 15 11.90 7.99 4.13
N ALA A 16 13.18 8.33 3.94
CA ALA A 16 13.61 9.69 3.61
C ALA A 16 13.02 10.16 2.27
N LEU A 17 13.07 9.32 1.23
CA LEU A 17 12.49 9.65 -0.08
C LEU A 17 10.97 9.86 0.02
N THR A 18 10.27 9.03 0.78
CA THR A 18 8.83 9.19 1.01
C THR A 18 8.52 10.50 1.72
N LEU A 19 9.28 10.86 2.75
CA LEU A 19 9.09 12.13 3.46
C LEU A 19 9.43 13.34 2.58
N LEU A 20 10.54 13.30 1.84
CA LEU A 20 10.95 14.36 0.94
C LEU A 20 9.94 14.56 -0.20
N SER A 21 9.30 13.48 -0.67
CA SER A 21 8.31 13.54 -1.74
C SER A 21 7.08 14.38 -1.38
N ALA A 22 6.78 14.57 -0.09
CA ALA A 22 5.71 15.45 0.37
C ALA A 22 5.88 16.90 -0.12
N PHE A 23 7.13 17.34 -0.26
CA PHE A 23 7.49 18.71 -0.67
C PHE A 23 7.74 18.88 -2.16
N PHE A 24 7.63 17.80 -2.95
CA PHE A 24 7.77 17.90 -4.40
C PHE A 24 6.58 18.64 -5.02
N PRO A 25 6.80 19.37 -6.13
CA PRO A 25 5.69 19.83 -6.98
C PRO A 25 4.80 18.66 -7.39
N ASP A 26 3.49 18.91 -7.56
CA ASP A 26 2.53 17.84 -7.85
C ASP A 26 2.88 17.04 -9.10
N LEU A 27 3.42 17.68 -10.12
CA LEU A 27 3.89 16.99 -11.33
C LEU A 27 5.04 16.03 -11.03
N LEU A 28 6.04 16.46 -10.25
CA LEU A 28 7.18 15.59 -9.89
C LEU A 28 6.74 14.43 -9.00
N PHE A 29 5.83 14.69 -8.06
CA PHE A 29 5.24 13.65 -7.23
C PHE A 29 4.44 12.64 -8.08
N LEU A 30 3.64 13.11 -9.03
CA LEU A 30 2.89 12.25 -9.96
C LEU A 30 3.83 11.38 -10.82
N LEU A 31 4.95 11.92 -11.30
CA LEU A 31 5.95 11.16 -12.07
C LEU A 31 6.59 10.07 -11.20
N LEU A 32 6.99 10.41 -9.97
CA LEU A 32 7.52 9.45 -9.00
C LEU A 32 6.49 8.36 -8.68
N LEU A 33 5.25 8.77 -8.42
CA LEU A 33 4.16 7.86 -8.11
C LEU A 33 3.84 6.94 -9.31
N SER A 34 3.89 7.46 -10.53
CA SER A 34 3.70 6.67 -11.76
C SER A 34 4.78 5.60 -11.92
N PHE A 35 6.03 5.94 -11.62
CA PHE A 35 7.14 4.99 -11.63
C PHE A 35 6.96 3.89 -10.56
N LEU A 36 6.61 4.27 -9.34
CA LEU A 36 6.35 3.33 -8.24
C LEU A 36 5.14 2.43 -8.56
N SER A 37 4.06 3.01 -9.05
CA SER A 37 2.84 2.29 -9.46
C SER A 37 3.12 1.29 -10.58
N PHE A 38 3.92 1.66 -11.58
CA PHE A 38 4.35 0.74 -12.62
C PHE A 38 5.16 -0.42 -12.03
N GLY A 39 6.10 -0.13 -11.12
CA GLY A 39 6.87 -1.16 -10.42
C GLY A 39 5.99 -2.14 -9.63
N ILE A 40 5.05 -1.63 -8.82
CA ILE A 40 4.06 -2.43 -8.09
C ILE A 40 3.21 -3.26 -9.07
N GLY A 41 2.72 -2.63 -10.14
CA GLY A 41 1.94 -3.30 -11.17
C GLY A 41 2.73 -4.41 -11.87
N ARG A 42 4.03 -4.21 -12.11
CA ARG A 42 4.90 -5.23 -12.70
C ARG A 42 5.13 -6.40 -11.76
N GLU A 43 5.34 -6.16 -10.47
CA GLU A 43 5.48 -7.21 -9.47
C GLU A 43 4.20 -8.06 -9.38
N LEU A 44 3.03 -7.43 -9.25
CA LEU A 44 1.74 -8.13 -9.24
C LEU A 44 1.47 -8.88 -10.54
N SER A 45 1.76 -8.25 -11.69
CA SER A 45 1.58 -8.86 -13.01
C SER A 45 2.44 -10.10 -13.20
N ASN A 46 3.67 -10.09 -12.69
CA ASN A 46 4.55 -11.26 -12.71
C ASN A 46 4.06 -12.35 -11.75
N ALA A 47 3.66 -11.99 -10.53
CA ALA A 47 3.17 -12.93 -9.54
C ALA A 47 1.87 -13.64 -9.98
N LEU A 48 0.97 -12.92 -10.66
CA LEU A 48 -0.32 -13.44 -11.13
C LEU A 48 -0.31 -13.99 -12.56
N ASP A 49 0.87 -14.03 -13.20
CA ASP A 49 1.05 -14.40 -14.63
C ASP A 49 0.17 -13.58 -15.60
N ALA A 50 0.17 -12.26 -15.40
CA ALA A 50 -0.61 -11.30 -16.18
C ALA A 50 0.29 -10.17 -16.76
N LYS A 51 1.45 -10.52 -17.32
CA LYS A 51 2.60 -9.63 -17.64
C LYS A 51 2.28 -8.34 -18.39
N LYS A 52 1.28 -8.35 -19.29
CA LYS A 52 0.94 -7.17 -20.10
C LYS A 52 0.08 -6.13 -19.35
N VAL A 53 -0.50 -6.48 -18.22
CA VAL A 53 -1.42 -5.59 -17.47
C VAL A 53 -0.67 -4.39 -16.91
N SER A 54 0.57 -4.56 -16.47
CA SER A 54 1.38 -3.50 -15.86
C SER A 54 1.56 -2.26 -16.75
N TYR A 55 1.51 -2.40 -18.07
CA TYR A 55 1.63 -1.26 -19.00
C TYR A 55 0.44 -0.29 -18.95
N PHE A 56 -0.72 -0.74 -18.51
CA PHE A 56 -1.92 0.09 -18.35
C PHE A 56 -1.99 0.79 -17.00
N VAL A 57 -1.16 0.37 -16.02
CA VAL A 57 -1.17 0.91 -14.65
C VAL A 57 -0.92 2.42 -14.61
N PRO A 58 0.13 2.99 -15.26
CA PRO A 58 0.35 4.44 -15.25
C PRO A 58 -0.79 5.22 -15.88
N LEU A 59 -1.45 4.67 -16.91
CA LEU A 59 -2.58 5.32 -17.56
C LEU A 59 -3.80 5.36 -16.63
N VAL A 60 -4.08 4.28 -15.90
CA VAL A 60 -5.12 4.26 -14.86
C VAL A 60 -4.82 5.28 -13.78
N LEU A 61 -3.57 5.36 -13.31
CA LEU A 61 -3.16 6.36 -12.32
C LEU A 61 -3.39 7.79 -12.82
N LEU A 62 -2.97 8.11 -14.05
CA LEU A 62 -3.15 9.43 -14.65
C LEU A 62 -4.63 9.81 -14.77
N LEU A 63 -5.46 8.90 -15.27
CA LEU A 63 -6.90 9.12 -15.38
C LEU A 63 -7.56 9.29 -14.01
N SER A 64 -7.17 8.49 -13.02
CA SER A 64 -7.65 8.59 -11.64
C SER A 64 -7.22 9.89 -10.97
N SER A 65 -6.04 10.39 -11.28
CA SER A 65 -5.51 11.65 -10.75
C SER A 65 -6.24 12.87 -11.30
N TYR A 66 -6.77 12.77 -12.51
CA TYR A 66 -7.58 13.82 -13.11
C TYR A 66 -9.02 13.78 -12.58
N ARG A 67 -9.67 12.59 -12.63
CA ARG A 67 -10.98 12.31 -12.04
C ARG A 67 -11.07 10.85 -11.63
N LEU A 68 -11.52 10.59 -10.42
CA LEU A 68 -11.61 9.24 -9.87
C LEU A 68 -12.53 8.34 -10.71
N GLU A 69 -13.63 8.89 -11.23
CA GLU A 69 -14.59 8.16 -12.07
C GLU A 69 -13.94 7.66 -13.35
N LEU A 70 -13.05 8.46 -13.97
CA LEU A 70 -12.29 8.04 -15.15
C LEU A 70 -11.32 6.93 -14.83
N GLY A 71 -10.71 6.94 -13.65
CA GLY A 71 -9.87 5.85 -13.17
C GLY A 71 -10.64 4.56 -12.99
N ILE A 72 -11.81 4.60 -12.35
CA ILE A 72 -12.70 3.45 -12.18
C ILE A 72 -13.14 2.90 -13.55
N PHE A 73 -13.56 3.79 -14.46
CA PHE A 73 -13.91 3.40 -15.82
C PHE A 73 -12.72 2.76 -16.55
N ALA A 74 -11.50 3.32 -16.42
CA ALA A 74 -10.30 2.78 -17.04
C ALA A 74 -9.94 1.39 -16.51
N VAL A 75 -10.07 1.14 -15.20
CA VAL A 75 -9.89 -0.19 -14.61
C VAL A 75 -10.81 -1.21 -15.27
N LEU A 76 -12.10 -0.89 -15.38
CA LEU A 76 -13.09 -1.78 -15.99
C LEU A 76 -12.85 -1.96 -17.49
N ALA A 77 -12.60 -0.86 -18.21
CA ALA A 77 -12.41 -0.88 -19.67
C ALA A 77 -11.14 -1.67 -20.07
N PHE A 78 -10.00 -1.38 -19.45
CA PHE A 78 -8.76 -2.12 -19.73
C PHE A 78 -8.81 -3.55 -19.20
N GLY A 79 -9.43 -3.76 -18.03
CA GLY A 79 -9.66 -5.10 -17.51
C GLY A 79 -10.48 -5.96 -18.48
N PHE A 80 -11.59 -5.41 -18.98
CA PHE A 80 -12.43 -6.08 -19.96
C PHE A 80 -11.71 -6.28 -21.31
N LEU A 81 -11.00 -5.27 -21.81
CA LEU A 81 -10.22 -5.36 -23.06
C LEU A 81 -9.22 -6.51 -22.99
N ILE A 82 -8.45 -6.61 -21.91
CA ILE A 82 -7.45 -7.67 -21.73
C ILE A 82 -8.12 -9.04 -21.63
N ALA A 83 -9.23 -9.12 -20.89
CA ALA A 83 -10.02 -10.35 -20.75
C ALA A 83 -10.62 -10.80 -22.09
N TYR A 84 -11.15 -9.87 -22.86
CA TYR A 84 -11.68 -10.13 -24.20
C TYR A 84 -10.60 -10.66 -25.15
N LEU A 85 -9.43 -10.03 -25.18
CA LEU A 85 -8.31 -10.49 -26.01
C LEU A 85 -7.78 -11.86 -25.61
N ARG A 86 -7.91 -12.23 -24.34
CA ARG A 86 -7.47 -13.54 -23.82
C ARG A 86 -8.60 -14.55 -23.71
N TRP A 87 -9.84 -14.12 -23.91
CA TRP A 87 -11.06 -14.90 -23.76
C TRP A 87 -11.12 -15.66 -22.42
N SER A 88 -10.87 -14.95 -21.32
CA SER A 88 -10.71 -15.57 -20.00
C SER A 88 -11.22 -14.67 -18.86
N LEU A 89 -12.13 -15.21 -18.06
CA LEU A 89 -12.61 -14.53 -16.84
C LEU A 89 -11.51 -14.38 -15.78
N ASP A 90 -10.62 -15.36 -15.67
CA ASP A 90 -9.45 -15.28 -14.78
C ASP A 90 -8.57 -14.07 -15.16
N SER A 91 -8.37 -13.82 -16.46
CA SER A 91 -7.67 -12.64 -16.95
C SER A 91 -8.38 -11.33 -16.58
N LEU A 92 -9.72 -11.30 -16.54
CA LEU A 92 -10.49 -10.15 -16.07
C LEU A 92 -10.20 -9.87 -14.60
N LEU A 93 -10.36 -10.88 -13.75
CA LEU A 93 -10.18 -10.75 -12.30
C LEU A 93 -8.76 -10.31 -11.96
N LYS A 94 -7.74 -10.91 -12.57
CA LYS A 94 -6.34 -10.53 -12.39
C LYS A 94 -6.06 -9.10 -12.86
N SER A 95 -6.59 -8.72 -14.02
CA SER A 95 -6.39 -7.37 -14.58
C SER A 95 -7.04 -6.31 -13.72
N VAL A 96 -8.31 -6.50 -13.33
CA VAL A 96 -9.01 -5.57 -12.43
C VAL A 96 -8.28 -5.45 -11.10
N LEU A 97 -7.83 -6.56 -10.51
CA LEU A 97 -7.06 -6.55 -9.27
C LEU A 97 -5.77 -5.72 -9.39
N ILE A 98 -4.98 -5.97 -10.44
CA ILE A 98 -3.70 -5.27 -10.66
C ILE A 98 -3.93 -3.78 -10.93
N LEU A 99 -4.86 -3.44 -11.82
CA LEU A 99 -5.15 -2.06 -12.20
C LEU A 99 -5.73 -1.26 -11.04
N THR A 100 -6.57 -1.88 -10.21
CA THR A 100 -7.08 -1.26 -8.98
C THR A 100 -5.95 -1.05 -7.99
N TYR A 101 -5.23 -2.11 -7.62
CA TYR A 101 -4.22 -2.05 -6.56
C TYR A 101 -3.04 -1.13 -6.92
N ALA A 102 -2.50 -1.26 -8.12
CA ALA A 102 -1.31 -0.53 -8.54
C ALA A 102 -1.60 0.79 -9.29
N GLY A 103 -2.79 0.93 -9.90
CA GLY A 103 -3.15 2.13 -10.66
C GLY A 103 -4.10 3.06 -9.91
N LEU A 104 -5.25 2.54 -9.47
CA LEU A 104 -6.29 3.36 -8.84
C LEU A 104 -5.93 3.76 -7.41
N LEU A 105 -5.50 2.81 -6.54
CA LEU A 105 -5.23 3.13 -5.13
C LEU A 105 -4.14 4.19 -4.93
N PRO A 106 -3.01 4.17 -5.66
CA PRO A 106 -2.00 5.20 -5.48
C PRO A 106 -2.47 6.63 -5.81
N SER A 107 -3.51 6.80 -6.64
CA SER A 107 -4.04 8.14 -6.94
C SER A 107 -4.56 8.88 -5.69
N PHE A 108 -5.04 8.14 -4.69
CA PHE A 108 -5.45 8.73 -3.41
C PHE A 108 -4.27 9.35 -2.64
N LEU A 109 -3.05 8.85 -2.81
CA LEU A 109 -1.86 9.51 -2.22
C LEU A 109 -1.62 10.89 -2.85
N LEU A 110 -1.84 11.02 -4.15
CA LEU A 110 -1.77 12.31 -4.81
C LEU A 110 -2.88 13.24 -4.33
N LEU A 111 -4.12 12.75 -4.19
CA LEU A 111 -5.24 13.54 -3.67
C LEU A 111 -4.96 14.07 -2.27
N VAL A 112 -4.50 13.21 -1.35
CA VAL A 112 -4.11 13.64 0.01
C VAL A 112 -3.00 14.69 -0.04
N LYS A 113 -1.96 14.45 -0.84
CA LYS A 113 -0.81 15.34 -0.95
C LYS A 113 -1.19 16.69 -1.59
N SER A 114 -2.00 16.69 -2.65
CA SER A 114 -2.45 17.93 -3.33
C SER A 114 -3.41 18.73 -2.45
N HIS A 115 -4.20 18.08 -1.59
CA HIS A 115 -5.00 18.77 -0.61
C HIS A 115 -4.12 19.50 0.40
N ASN A 116 -3.17 18.79 1.01
CA ASN A 116 -2.18 19.37 1.94
C ASN A 116 -1.00 18.39 2.16
N HIS A 117 0.23 18.87 1.88
CA HIS A 117 1.44 18.06 2.10
C HIS A 117 1.62 17.60 3.57
N TRP A 118 1.11 18.37 4.55
CA TRP A 118 1.09 17.96 5.95
C TRP A 118 0.14 16.80 6.22
N GLU A 119 -1.00 16.73 5.53
CA GLU A 119 -1.91 15.58 5.64
C GLU A 119 -1.26 14.31 5.07
N PHE A 120 -0.52 14.42 3.97
CA PHE A 120 0.26 13.31 3.44
C PHE A 120 1.33 12.84 4.43
N LEU A 121 2.07 13.75 5.07
CA LEU A 121 3.04 13.38 6.11
C LEU A 121 2.36 12.71 7.31
N LYS A 122 1.25 13.25 7.79
CA LYS A 122 0.48 12.65 8.90
C LYS A 122 0.03 11.23 8.57
N LEU A 123 -0.49 11.00 7.35
CA LEU A 123 -0.88 9.68 6.87
C LEU A 123 0.30 8.70 6.89
N VAL A 124 1.44 9.10 6.33
CA VAL A 124 2.64 8.27 6.27
C VAL A 124 3.16 7.95 7.68
N PHE A 125 3.27 8.96 8.54
CA PHE A 125 3.70 8.77 9.93
C PHE A 125 2.72 7.89 10.73
N PHE A 126 1.42 8.05 10.52
CA PHE A 126 0.42 7.19 11.14
C PHE A 126 0.63 5.71 10.76
N ALA A 127 0.77 5.43 9.45
CA ALA A 127 1.01 4.08 8.97
C ALA A 127 2.25 3.45 9.62
N TYR A 128 3.39 4.15 9.59
CA TYR A 128 4.63 3.66 10.21
C TYR A 128 4.52 3.50 11.72
N THR A 129 3.83 4.40 12.41
CA THR A 129 3.63 4.33 13.87
C THR A 129 2.83 3.09 14.25
N VAL A 130 1.71 2.85 13.56
CA VAL A 130 0.85 1.69 13.80
C VAL A 130 1.60 0.39 13.51
N ASP A 131 2.29 0.30 12.36
CA ASP A 131 3.02 -0.92 11.98
C ASP A 131 4.17 -1.21 12.94
N THR A 132 4.94 -0.19 13.33
CA THR A 132 6.05 -0.33 14.27
C THR A 132 5.58 -0.75 15.64
N ALA A 133 4.54 -0.09 16.17
CA ALA A 133 3.98 -0.42 17.47
C ALA A 133 3.36 -1.83 17.49
N SER A 134 2.63 -2.20 16.41
CA SER A 134 2.08 -3.55 16.25
C SER A 134 3.16 -4.61 16.24
N TYR A 135 4.27 -4.36 15.54
CA TYR A 135 5.40 -5.28 15.50
C TYR A 135 6.05 -5.49 16.88
N TYR A 136 6.38 -4.40 17.58
CA TYR A 136 7.04 -4.50 18.89
C TYR A 136 6.10 -5.07 19.95
N ALA A 137 4.85 -4.65 20.01
CA ALA A 137 3.87 -5.20 20.94
C ALA A 137 3.64 -6.69 20.67
N GLY A 138 3.51 -7.09 19.39
CA GLY A 138 3.39 -8.50 19.01
C GLY A 138 4.63 -9.33 19.33
N LYS A 139 5.83 -8.75 19.21
CA LYS A 139 7.09 -9.43 19.55
C LYS A 139 7.28 -9.62 21.06
N LEU A 140 6.90 -8.62 21.86
CA LEU A 140 7.11 -8.62 23.31
C LEU A 140 6.00 -9.36 24.07
N PHE A 141 4.76 -9.21 23.64
CA PHE A 141 3.58 -9.68 24.38
C PHE A 141 2.73 -10.69 23.61
N GLY A 142 3.02 -10.92 22.31
CA GLY A 142 2.19 -11.74 21.42
C GLY A 142 2.11 -13.20 21.86
N LYS A 143 0.89 -13.66 22.10
CA LYS A 143 0.57 -15.05 22.47
C LYS A 143 -0.43 -15.67 21.49
N ARG A 144 -1.36 -14.88 20.97
CA ARG A 144 -2.47 -15.34 20.14
C ARG A 144 -2.30 -14.89 18.71
N PRO A 145 -2.05 -15.79 17.73
CA PRO A 145 -1.95 -15.41 16.33
C PRO A 145 -3.27 -14.85 15.80
N LEU A 146 -3.23 -13.73 15.09
CA LEU A 146 -4.39 -13.04 14.53
C LEU A 146 -4.87 -13.70 13.24
N ALA A 147 -3.94 -14.04 12.35
CA ALA A 147 -4.23 -14.62 11.03
C ALA A 147 -3.27 -15.77 10.71
N PRO A 148 -3.40 -16.95 11.36
CA PRO A 148 -2.40 -18.04 11.28
C PRO A 148 -2.09 -18.49 9.85
N ARG A 149 -3.10 -18.52 8.98
CA ARG A 149 -2.96 -18.98 7.57
C ARG A 149 -2.27 -17.97 6.67
N LEU A 150 -2.43 -16.68 6.93
CA LEU A 150 -1.92 -15.59 6.09
C LEU A 150 -0.58 -15.05 6.61
N SER A 151 -0.55 -14.70 7.89
CA SER A 151 0.61 -14.11 8.55
C SER A 151 0.71 -14.63 10.00
N PRO A 152 1.41 -15.75 10.24
CA PRO A 152 1.46 -16.39 11.56
C PRO A 152 2.17 -15.54 12.63
N LYS A 153 2.95 -14.55 12.22
CA LYS A 153 3.65 -13.63 13.12
C LYS A 153 2.79 -12.47 13.62
N LYS A 154 1.60 -12.23 13.04
CA LYS A 154 0.68 -11.20 13.52
C LYS A 154 -0.13 -11.72 14.69
N THR A 155 -0.24 -10.92 15.74
CA THR A 155 -0.91 -11.29 17.00
C THR A 155 -1.97 -10.26 17.38
N TRP A 156 -2.96 -10.68 18.19
CA TRP A 156 -3.97 -9.80 18.74
C TRP A 156 -3.36 -8.73 19.65
N GLU A 157 -2.36 -9.10 20.43
CA GLU A 157 -1.62 -8.17 21.31
C GLU A 157 -0.88 -7.10 20.47
N GLY A 158 -0.35 -7.51 19.32
CA GLY A 158 0.23 -6.57 18.36
C GLY A 158 -0.81 -5.58 17.83
N LEU A 159 -2.01 -6.07 17.45
CA LEU A 159 -3.10 -5.20 16.99
C LEU A 159 -3.51 -4.18 18.07
N VAL A 160 -3.62 -4.62 19.32
CA VAL A 160 -3.93 -3.71 20.45
C VAL A 160 -2.82 -2.66 20.61
N GLY A 161 -1.54 -3.07 20.54
CA GLY A 161 -0.41 -2.14 20.60
C GLY A 161 -0.44 -1.09 19.48
N GLY A 162 -0.74 -1.51 18.25
CA GLY A 162 -0.94 -0.60 17.12
C GLY A 162 -2.13 0.35 17.32
N ALA A 163 -3.24 -0.15 17.86
CA ALA A 163 -4.42 0.67 18.16
C ALA A 163 -4.13 1.73 19.22
N LEU A 164 -3.41 1.39 20.29
CA LEU A 164 -3.00 2.35 21.32
C LEU A 164 -2.06 3.42 20.75
N ALA A 165 -1.08 3.03 19.94
CA ALA A 165 -0.18 3.97 19.29
C ALA A 165 -0.90 4.88 18.29
N GLY A 166 -1.83 4.34 17.50
CA GLY A 166 -2.68 5.10 16.59
C GLY A 166 -3.58 6.10 17.32
N LEU A 167 -4.14 5.71 18.50
CA LEU A 167 -4.93 6.58 19.36
C LEU A 167 -4.09 7.78 19.84
N LEU A 168 -2.90 7.51 20.37
CA LEU A 168 -1.98 8.56 20.84
C LEU A 168 -1.58 9.47 19.66
N PHE A 169 -1.31 8.91 18.49
CA PHE A 169 -0.99 9.68 17.31
C PHE A 169 -2.14 10.63 16.92
N PHE A 170 -3.39 10.15 16.88
CA PHE A 170 -4.57 10.98 16.57
C PHE A 170 -4.81 12.10 17.60
N LEU A 171 -4.58 11.81 18.87
CA LEU A 171 -4.61 12.85 19.92
C LEU A 171 -3.56 13.95 19.65
N ILE A 172 -2.33 13.57 19.31
CA ILE A 172 -1.24 14.53 19.04
C ILE A 172 -1.55 15.41 17.83
N ILE A 173 -2.11 14.84 16.76
CA ILE A 173 -2.41 15.59 15.52
C ILE A 173 -3.80 16.23 15.50
N ASN A 174 -4.53 16.20 16.62
CA ASN A 174 -5.89 16.72 16.77
C ASN A 174 -6.90 16.17 15.75
N LYS A 175 -6.82 14.88 15.44
CA LYS A 175 -7.81 14.18 14.61
C LYS A 175 -8.83 13.45 15.50
N PRO A 176 -10.07 13.22 15.00
CA PRO A 176 -11.11 12.54 15.78
C PRO A 176 -10.70 11.12 16.15
N VAL A 177 -10.50 10.86 17.45
CA VAL A 177 -10.04 9.56 17.98
C VAL A 177 -11.00 8.41 17.70
N LEU A 178 -12.27 8.71 17.44
CA LEU A 178 -13.28 7.72 17.05
C LEU A 178 -12.86 6.90 15.82
N PHE A 179 -12.12 7.50 14.90
CA PHE A 179 -11.67 6.84 13.69
C PHE A 179 -10.39 6.03 13.86
N THR A 180 -9.73 6.07 15.02
CA THR A 180 -8.46 5.34 15.22
C THR A 180 -8.61 3.85 14.94
N ILE A 181 -9.62 3.19 15.53
CA ILE A 181 -9.83 1.74 15.33
C ILE A 181 -10.11 1.41 13.86
N PRO A 182 -11.05 2.05 13.16
CA PRO A 182 -11.22 1.89 11.73
C PRO A 182 -9.93 2.04 10.92
N PHE A 183 -9.10 3.06 11.17
CA PHE A 183 -7.84 3.26 10.46
C PHE A 183 -6.83 2.15 10.70
N VAL A 184 -6.70 1.67 11.94
CA VAL A 184 -5.81 0.55 12.29
C VAL A 184 -6.28 -0.74 11.63
N LEU A 185 -7.60 -0.99 11.57
CA LEU A 185 -8.16 -2.14 10.88
C LEU A 185 -7.93 -2.06 9.36
N VAL A 186 -8.05 -0.88 8.76
CA VAL A 186 -7.76 -0.66 7.33
C VAL A 186 -6.28 -0.89 7.03
N ALA A 187 -5.36 -0.42 7.89
CA ALA A 187 -3.93 -0.73 7.78
C ALA A 187 -3.66 -2.24 7.82
N LEU A 188 -4.26 -2.91 8.80
CA LEU A 188 -4.18 -4.37 8.92
C LEU A 188 -4.73 -5.10 7.69
N LEU A 189 -5.87 -4.65 7.16
CA LEU A 189 -6.47 -5.23 5.96
C LEU A 189 -5.54 -5.13 4.75
N GLY A 190 -4.84 -3.99 4.56
CA GLY A 190 -3.86 -3.82 3.48
C GLY A 190 -2.76 -4.87 3.53
N ASP A 191 -2.14 -5.07 4.71
CA ASP A 191 -1.08 -6.06 4.87
C ASP A 191 -1.60 -7.52 4.79
N LEU A 192 -2.80 -7.80 5.31
CA LEU A 192 -3.41 -9.12 5.15
C LEU A 192 -3.79 -9.41 3.70
N PHE A 193 -4.27 -8.40 2.95
CA PHE A 193 -4.61 -8.53 1.55
C PHE A 193 -3.37 -8.88 0.71
N LYS A 194 -2.27 -8.16 0.89
CA LYS A 194 -0.98 -8.49 0.28
C LYS A 194 -0.55 -9.92 0.62
N SER A 195 -0.64 -10.28 1.91
CA SER A 195 -0.27 -11.62 2.38
C SER A 195 -1.16 -12.70 1.76
N PHE A 196 -2.46 -12.41 1.57
CA PHE A 196 -3.40 -13.32 0.90
C PHE A 196 -2.95 -13.59 -0.55
N ILE A 197 -2.67 -12.55 -1.34
CA ILE A 197 -2.19 -12.72 -2.72
C ILE A 197 -0.94 -13.59 -2.74
N LYS A 198 0.05 -13.31 -1.89
CA LYS A 198 1.30 -14.09 -1.82
C LYS A 198 1.05 -15.57 -1.53
N ARG A 199 0.12 -15.90 -0.63
CA ARG A 199 -0.21 -17.31 -0.30
C ARG A 199 -0.93 -18.01 -1.45
N GLN A 200 -1.82 -17.29 -2.18
CA GLN A 200 -2.52 -17.86 -3.33
C GLN A 200 -1.58 -18.25 -4.47
N VAL A 201 -0.52 -17.47 -4.67
CA VAL A 201 0.48 -17.73 -5.74
C VAL A 201 1.73 -18.47 -5.25
N GLY A 202 1.77 -18.88 -3.98
CA GLY A 202 2.86 -19.71 -3.41
C GLY A 202 4.20 -18.94 -3.24
N ILE A 203 4.20 -17.62 -3.20
CA ILE A 203 5.43 -16.81 -3.02
C ILE A 203 5.53 -16.25 -1.61
N LYS A 204 6.75 -15.90 -1.21
CA LYS A 204 7.03 -15.20 0.06
C LYS A 204 7.10 -13.69 -0.13
N ASP A 205 7.79 -13.22 -1.15
CA ASP A 205 7.99 -11.82 -1.50
C ASP A 205 7.68 -11.63 -2.99
N PHE A 206 7.13 -10.46 -3.38
CA PHE A 206 6.76 -10.20 -4.78
C PHE A 206 7.97 -10.06 -5.69
N SER A 207 9.07 -9.54 -5.17
CA SER A 207 10.35 -9.44 -5.87
C SER A 207 11.49 -9.33 -4.85
N GLN A 208 12.73 -9.28 -5.36
CA GLN A 208 13.92 -8.96 -4.58
C GLN A 208 14.50 -7.59 -4.95
N LEU A 209 13.67 -6.70 -5.49
CA LEU A 209 14.12 -5.39 -5.98
C LEU A 209 14.78 -4.56 -4.88
N LEU A 210 14.29 -4.67 -3.65
CA LEU A 210 14.82 -3.98 -2.47
C LEU A 210 15.69 -4.93 -1.60
N GLY A 211 16.25 -5.97 -2.21
CA GLY A 211 17.06 -6.98 -1.54
C GLY A 211 16.27 -7.71 -0.44
N GLU A 212 16.79 -7.74 0.78
CA GLU A 212 16.11 -8.38 1.94
C GLU A 212 14.80 -7.72 2.35
N HIS A 213 14.49 -6.54 1.82
CA HIS A 213 13.23 -5.84 2.05
C HIS A 213 12.09 -6.30 1.14
N GLY A 214 12.32 -7.23 0.22
CA GLY A 214 11.33 -7.72 -0.72
C GLY A 214 11.08 -6.76 -1.87
N GLY A 215 9.84 -6.69 -2.36
CA GLY A 215 9.42 -5.84 -3.45
C GLY A 215 8.84 -4.48 -3.00
N LEU A 216 8.54 -3.65 -4.00
CA LEU A 216 7.80 -2.39 -3.80
C LEU A 216 6.40 -2.65 -3.22
N THR A 217 5.70 -3.66 -3.74
CA THR A 217 4.39 -4.08 -3.24
C THR A 217 4.42 -4.45 -1.76
N ASP A 218 5.56 -4.97 -1.28
CA ASP A 218 5.73 -5.35 0.11
C ASP A 218 5.86 -4.15 1.07
N ARG A 219 6.05 -2.93 0.55
CA ARG A 219 6.30 -1.71 1.34
C ARG A 219 5.16 -0.71 1.38
N PHE A 220 4.29 -0.71 0.38
CA PHE A 220 3.23 0.30 0.26
C PHE A 220 1.83 -0.23 0.59
N ASP A 221 1.70 -1.47 1.06
CA ASP A 221 0.43 -2.16 1.31
C ASP A 221 -0.51 -1.44 2.29
N SER A 222 -0.06 -1.19 3.52
CA SER A 222 -0.85 -0.50 4.54
C SER A 222 -1.18 0.93 4.12
N VAL A 223 -0.19 1.64 3.55
CA VAL A 223 -0.33 3.05 3.11
C VAL A 223 -1.39 3.19 2.01
N LEU A 224 -1.42 2.27 1.02
CA LEU A 224 -2.40 2.30 -0.07
C LEU A 224 -3.83 2.09 0.40
N PHE A 225 -4.05 1.34 1.46
CA PHE A 225 -5.38 1.16 2.03
C PHE A 225 -5.77 2.33 2.92
N ILE A 226 -4.85 2.79 3.77
CA ILE A 226 -5.08 3.94 4.66
C ILE A 226 -5.41 5.19 3.86
N CYS A 227 -4.75 5.46 2.71
CA CYS A 227 -4.94 6.69 1.96
C CYS A 227 -6.37 6.85 1.43
N ILE A 228 -7.04 5.77 1.05
CA ILE A 228 -8.45 5.81 0.65
C ILE A 228 -9.31 6.32 1.82
N PHE A 229 -9.14 5.67 2.97
CA PHE A 229 -9.94 5.97 4.14
C PHE A 229 -9.61 7.36 4.71
N TRP A 230 -8.33 7.76 4.60
CA TRP A 230 -7.88 9.12 4.96
C TRP A 230 -8.57 10.19 4.10
N THR A 231 -8.65 9.97 2.80
CA THR A 231 -9.32 10.88 1.87
C THR A 231 -10.82 10.99 2.18
N ILE A 232 -11.50 9.86 2.42
CA ILE A 232 -12.96 9.85 2.62
C ILE A 232 -13.36 10.48 3.96
N VAL A 233 -12.55 10.29 5.01
CA VAL A 233 -12.95 10.60 6.39
C VAL A 233 -12.34 11.90 6.91
N LEU A 234 -11.13 12.25 6.46
CA LEU A 234 -10.36 13.34 7.06
C LEU A 234 -10.07 14.52 6.11
N ILE A 235 -10.39 14.38 4.82
CA ILE A 235 -10.30 15.43 3.80
C ILE A 235 -11.68 15.72 3.22
#